data_a3a1bc1d512b610ba81a4e851b8cc14c
#
_entry.id   a3a1bc1d512b610ba81a4e851b8cc14c
#
_cell.length_a   1.000
_cell.length_b   1.000
_cell.length_c   1.000
_cell.angle_alpha   90.00
_cell.angle_beta   90.00
_cell.angle_gamma   90.00
#
_symmetry.space_group_name_H-M   'P 1'
#
loop_
_entity.id
_entity.type
_entity.pdbx_description
1 polymer ?
#
loop_
_entity_poly.entity_id
_entity_poly.type
_entity_poly.pdbx_seq_one_letter_code
_entity_poly.pdbx_strand_id
1 'polypeptide(L)'
;MAFKNKYAPKTLDDLVIDAANLRVLKLMASQQLKDHLLLEGTNGTGKTSIIELLPTLTFGTNYQIEEVMGHKDFVINESVLNKWDNFISWGRFQDQASYILINEIDKITANLPLFWQWLDTNRECVTVIGTTNQVLAINKALRSRMKCLSLKPVTAINMLPRAQQIFASESFSIDEAYLLSELKAVEASGDIRKYLERMELVAIAIRSGEVNADGVLATTPQPSLKRVK
;
A
#
# COMPACT_ATOMS: atom_id res chain seq x y z
N MET A 1 -2.81 1.76 -20.22
CA MET A 1 -2.44 2.23 -18.87
C MET A 1 -1.99 1.02 -18.10
N ALA A 2 -0.80 1.05 -17.50
CA ALA A 2 -0.25 -0.12 -16.79
C ALA A 2 -1.16 -0.54 -15.62
N PHE A 3 -1.27 -1.86 -15.37
CA PHE A 3 -2.13 -2.42 -14.32
C PHE A 3 -1.82 -1.83 -12.95
N LYS A 4 -0.55 -1.55 -12.66
CA LYS A 4 -0.12 -0.88 -11.42
C LYS A 4 -0.88 0.43 -11.17
N ASN A 5 -1.14 1.24 -12.18
CA ASN A 5 -1.83 2.52 -12.05
C ASN A 5 -3.35 2.35 -12.17
N LYS A 6 -3.80 1.45 -13.07
CA LYS A 6 -5.23 1.20 -13.30
C LYS A 6 -5.91 0.56 -12.09
N TYR A 7 -5.20 -0.34 -11.40
CA TYR A 7 -5.70 -1.14 -10.28
C TYR A 7 -5.07 -0.74 -8.94
N ALA A 8 -4.55 0.48 -8.84
CA ALA A 8 -4.22 1.06 -7.54
C ALA A 8 -5.45 0.96 -6.61
N PRO A 9 -5.27 0.55 -5.35
CA PRO A 9 -6.37 0.42 -4.39
C PRO A 9 -7.15 1.72 -4.26
N LYS A 10 -8.48 1.65 -4.26
CA LYS A 10 -9.39 2.79 -4.06
C LYS A 10 -10.15 2.68 -2.75
N THR A 11 -10.23 1.49 -2.20
CA THR A 11 -10.86 1.18 -0.92
C THR A 11 -9.94 0.32 -0.06
N LEU A 12 -10.22 0.21 1.23
CA LEU A 12 -9.45 -0.69 2.11
C LEU A 12 -9.62 -2.17 1.73
N ASP A 13 -10.76 -2.54 1.15
CA ASP A 13 -11.01 -3.91 0.71
C ASP A 13 -10.26 -4.29 -0.58
N ASP A 14 -9.69 -3.32 -1.28
CA ASP A 14 -8.77 -3.54 -2.39
C ASP A 14 -7.35 -3.93 -1.95
N LEU A 15 -7.03 -3.71 -0.67
CA LEU A 15 -5.71 -4.02 -0.12
C LEU A 15 -5.56 -5.53 0.12
N VAL A 16 -4.42 -6.08 -0.28
CA VAL A 16 -4.07 -7.48 -0.02
C VAL A 16 -3.27 -7.57 1.28
N ILE A 17 -3.99 -7.49 2.39
CA ILE A 17 -3.44 -7.55 3.76
C ILE A 17 -4.26 -8.50 4.62
N ASP A 18 -3.72 -8.89 5.78
CA ASP A 18 -4.47 -9.76 6.69
C ASP A 18 -5.67 -9.06 7.35
N ALA A 19 -6.65 -9.86 7.76
CA ALA A 19 -7.91 -9.36 8.31
C ALA A 19 -7.74 -8.53 9.60
N ALA A 20 -6.72 -8.81 10.40
CA ALA A 20 -6.45 -8.06 11.63
C ALA A 20 -5.99 -6.64 11.31
N ASN A 21 -5.04 -6.49 10.38
CA ASN A 21 -4.57 -5.20 9.90
C ASN A 21 -5.69 -4.42 9.20
N LEU A 22 -6.46 -5.09 8.34
CA LEU A 22 -7.61 -4.47 7.66
C LEU A 22 -8.63 -3.91 8.66
N ARG A 23 -8.93 -4.67 9.73
CA ARG A 23 -9.84 -4.22 10.79
C ARG A 23 -9.35 -2.95 11.48
N VAL A 24 -8.05 -2.88 11.81
CA VAL A 24 -7.47 -1.68 12.43
C VAL A 24 -7.62 -0.48 11.49
N LEU A 25 -7.29 -0.63 10.20
CA LEU A 25 -7.43 0.46 9.23
C LEU A 25 -8.89 0.91 9.08
N LYS A 26 -9.86 -0.01 9.09
CA LYS A 26 -11.29 0.33 9.07
C LYS A 26 -11.73 1.11 10.31
N LEU A 27 -11.23 0.75 11.50
CA LEU A 27 -11.49 1.51 12.72
C LEU A 27 -10.87 2.91 12.67
N MET A 28 -9.68 3.07 12.09
CA MET A 28 -9.06 4.39 11.90
C MET A 28 -9.83 5.22 10.86
N ALA A 29 -10.19 4.63 9.72
CA ALA A 29 -10.97 5.31 8.68
C ALA A 29 -12.36 5.75 9.15
N SER A 30 -12.99 5.00 10.06
CA SER A 30 -14.27 5.38 10.70
C SER A 30 -14.10 6.29 11.92
N GLN A 31 -12.89 6.76 12.21
CA GLN A 31 -12.55 7.60 13.38
C GLN A 31 -12.87 6.98 14.76
N GLN A 32 -13.14 5.68 14.81
CA GLN A 32 -13.33 4.93 16.05
C GLN A 32 -12.00 4.63 16.77
N LEU A 33 -10.90 4.66 16.06
CA LEU A 33 -9.55 4.55 16.59
C LEU A 33 -8.73 5.75 16.11
N LYS A 34 -8.34 6.60 17.05
CA LYS A 34 -7.43 7.72 16.81
C LYS A 34 -6.07 7.35 17.41
N ASP A 35 -5.10 7.14 16.56
CA ASP A 35 -3.74 6.79 16.99
C ASP A 35 -2.74 7.15 15.89
N HIS A 36 -1.46 7.26 16.27
CA HIS A 36 -0.38 7.26 15.30
C HIS A 36 -0.18 5.85 14.74
N LEU A 37 0.25 5.74 13.50
CA LEU A 37 0.38 4.47 12.79
C LEU A 37 1.84 4.19 12.39
N LEU A 38 2.30 2.98 12.65
CA LEU A 38 3.59 2.49 12.16
C LEU A 38 3.35 1.31 11.21
N LEU A 39 3.67 1.48 9.94
CA LEU A 39 3.58 0.46 8.92
C LEU A 39 4.94 -0.21 8.72
N GLU A 40 5.01 -1.47 9.11
CA GLU A 40 6.19 -2.32 8.90
C GLU A 40 5.96 -3.28 7.74
N GLY A 41 6.97 -3.54 6.96
CA GLY A 41 6.96 -4.57 5.92
C GLY A 41 8.02 -4.35 4.86
N THR A 42 8.34 -5.39 4.11
CA THR A 42 9.24 -5.30 2.97
C THR A 42 8.70 -4.39 1.86
N ASN A 43 9.50 -4.11 0.86
CA ASN A 43 9.05 -3.32 -0.29
C ASN A 43 7.89 -4.03 -1.00
N GLY A 44 6.92 -3.24 -1.49
CA GLY A 44 5.78 -3.76 -2.26
C GLY A 44 4.66 -4.41 -1.45
N THR A 45 4.67 -4.33 -0.11
CA THR A 45 3.60 -4.87 0.75
C THR A 45 2.39 -3.93 0.92
N GLY A 46 2.34 -2.80 0.22
CA GLY A 46 1.20 -1.89 0.24
C GLY A 46 1.28 -0.72 1.22
N LYS A 47 2.42 -0.47 1.89
CA LYS A 47 2.59 0.66 2.83
C LYS A 47 2.17 2.00 2.21
N THR A 48 2.70 2.32 1.03
CA THR A 48 2.38 3.56 0.31
C THR A 48 0.89 3.68 -0.01
N SER A 49 0.27 2.58 -0.45
CA SER A 49 -1.17 2.58 -0.74
C SER A 49 -2.03 2.86 0.50
N ILE A 50 -1.62 2.37 1.68
CA ILE A 50 -2.31 2.66 2.94
C ILE A 50 -2.17 4.15 3.29
N ILE A 51 -0.97 4.72 3.15
CA ILE A 51 -0.70 6.14 3.40
C ILE A 51 -1.59 7.03 2.54
N GLU A 52 -1.72 6.72 1.25
CA GLU A 52 -2.52 7.49 0.30
C GLU A 52 -4.02 7.35 0.54
N LEU A 53 -4.48 6.15 0.91
CA LEU A 53 -5.90 5.86 1.09
C LEU A 53 -6.46 6.35 2.43
N LEU A 54 -5.74 6.17 3.53
CA LEU A 54 -6.30 6.37 4.86
C LEU A 54 -6.80 7.80 5.08
N PRO A 55 -6.07 8.88 4.77
CA PRO A 55 -6.58 10.24 4.90
C PRO A 55 -7.83 10.50 4.07
N THR A 56 -7.81 10.06 2.81
CA THR A 56 -8.93 10.25 1.87
C THR A 56 -10.19 9.51 2.33
N LEU A 57 -10.06 8.29 2.82
CA LEU A 57 -11.20 7.50 3.30
C LEU A 57 -11.75 8.02 4.64
N THR A 58 -10.90 8.67 5.44
CA THR A 58 -11.30 9.21 6.75
C THR A 58 -11.98 10.58 6.62
N PHE A 59 -11.46 11.46 5.76
CA PHE A 59 -11.85 12.88 5.70
C PHE A 59 -12.21 13.38 4.29
N GLY A 60 -12.30 12.48 3.30
CA GLY A 60 -12.60 12.87 1.91
C GLY A 60 -11.48 13.73 1.33
N THR A 61 -11.76 15.00 1.09
CA THR A 61 -10.78 16.01 0.64
C THR A 61 -10.37 16.98 1.76
N ASN A 62 -10.95 16.81 2.97
CA ASN A 62 -10.77 17.76 4.06
C ASN A 62 -9.61 17.41 4.99
N TYR A 63 -8.43 17.28 4.41
CA TYR A 63 -7.18 17.01 5.12
C TYR A 63 -5.99 17.68 4.44
N GLN A 64 -4.91 17.83 5.21
CA GLN A 64 -3.61 18.27 4.74
C GLN A 64 -2.53 17.25 5.11
N ILE A 65 -1.48 17.16 4.32
CA ILE A 65 -0.36 16.23 4.51
C ILE A 65 0.96 16.99 4.48
N GLU A 66 1.82 16.74 5.46
CA GLU A 66 3.25 17.04 5.43
C GLU A 66 4.02 15.73 5.29
N GLU A 67 4.84 15.60 4.27
CA GLU A 67 5.63 14.39 4.02
C GLU A 67 7.11 14.63 4.33
N VAL A 68 7.69 13.69 5.06
CA VAL A 68 9.09 13.70 5.47
C VAL A 68 9.73 12.38 5.08
N MET A 69 10.91 12.46 4.45
CA MET A 69 11.75 11.29 4.20
C MET A 69 12.77 11.14 5.32
N GLY A 70 12.74 10.03 6.03
CA GLY A 70 13.75 9.69 7.02
C GLY A 70 15.11 9.46 6.34
N HIS A 71 16.13 10.15 6.79
CA HIS A 71 17.51 9.92 6.42
C HIS A 71 18.43 10.27 7.60
N LYS A 72 19.69 9.84 7.55
CA LYS A 72 20.63 9.97 8.68
C LYS A 72 20.88 11.41 9.13
N ASP A 73 20.78 12.35 8.20
CA ASP A 73 21.01 13.77 8.46
C ASP A 73 19.71 14.51 8.84
N PHE A 74 18.55 13.83 8.80
CA PHE A 74 17.31 14.42 9.25
C PHE A 74 17.24 14.34 10.78
N VAL A 75 17.27 15.50 11.41
CA VAL A 75 17.24 15.65 12.86
C VAL A 75 15.92 16.27 13.28
N ILE A 76 15.17 15.60 14.12
CA ILE A 76 14.00 16.18 14.77
C ILE A 76 14.51 17.14 15.85
N ASN A 77 14.31 18.43 15.65
CA ASN A 77 14.67 19.50 16.56
C ASN A 77 13.49 20.45 16.78
N GLU A 78 13.63 21.43 17.64
CA GLU A 78 12.57 22.39 17.94
C GLU A 78 12.08 23.12 16.68
N SER A 79 12.95 23.43 15.73
CA SER A 79 12.56 24.10 14.47
C SER A 79 11.62 23.22 13.65
N VAL A 80 11.91 21.92 13.55
CA VAL A 80 11.04 20.95 12.84
C VAL A 80 9.70 20.81 13.57
N LEU A 81 9.72 20.68 14.89
CA LEU A 81 8.48 20.55 15.67
C LEU A 81 7.63 21.82 15.62
N ASN A 82 8.23 22.98 15.70
CA ASN A 82 7.53 24.27 15.54
C ASN A 82 6.90 24.40 14.14
N LYS A 83 7.60 23.93 13.08
CA LYS A 83 7.02 23.84 11.73
C LYS A 83 5.77 22.96 11.72
N TRP A 84 5.84 21.81 12.35
CA TRP A 84 4.69 20.89 12.45
C TRP A 84 3.55 21.45 13.30
N ASP A 85 3.83 22.16 14.39
CA ASP A 85 2.81 22.83 15.20
C ASP A 85 2.11 23.94 14.42
N ASN A 86 2.83 24.70 13.61
CA ASN A 86 2.26 25.70 12.69
C ASN A 86 1.40 25.01 11.61
N PHE A 87 1.85 23.91 11.05
CA PHE A 87 1.12 23.13 10.08
C PHE A 87 -0.21 22.62 10.68
N ILE A 88 -0.18 22.05 11.89
CA ILE A 88 -1.39 21.60 12.62
C ILE A 88 -2.33 22.77 12.89
N SER A 89 -1.79 23.90 13.35
CA SER A 89 -2.58 25.12 13.64
C SER A 89 -3.27 25.66 12.40
N TRP A 90 -2.56 25.63 11.24
CA TRP A 90 -3.15 26.00 9.95
C TRP A 90 -4.27 25.06 9.54
N GLY A 91 -4.08 23.73 9.68
CA GLY A 91 -5.12 22.75 9.43
C GLY A 91 -6.37 22.99 10.25
N ARG A 92 -6.22 23.24 11.54
CA ARG A 92 -7.35 23.58 12.42
C ARG A 92 -8.07 24.86 11.98
N PHE A 93 -7.32 25.87 11.57
CA PHE A 93 -7.90 27.12 11.06
C PHE A 93 -8.73 26.89 9.80
N GLN A 94 -8.33 25.94 8.95
CA GLN A 94 -9.03 25.53 7.72
C GLN A 94 -10.08 24.44 7.94
N ASP A 95 -10.28 23.99 9.18
CA ASP A 95 -11.13 22.83 9.54
C ASP A 95 -10.69 21.54 8.80
N GLN A 96 -9.38 21.36 8.67
CA GLN A 96 -8.75 20.21 8.01
C GLN A 96 -8.05 19.30 9.00
N ALA A 97 -8.14 17.98 8.78
CA ALA A 97 -7.34 17.02 9.49
C ALA A 97 -5.87 17.09 9.05
N SER A 98 -4.94 16.96 10.00
CA SER A 98 -3.50 17.03 9.72
C SER A 98 -2.87 15.65 9.78
N TYR A 99 -2.08 15.32 8.76
CA TYR A 99 -1.27 14.11 8.67
C TYR A 99 0.20 14.44 8.49
N ILE A 100 1.06 13.76 9.23
CA ILE A 100 2.51 13.80 9.01
C ILE A 100 2.96 12.41 8.62
N LEU A 101 3.49 12.28 7.41
CA LEU A 101 3.97 11.03 6.86
C LEU A 101 5.49 10.99 6.98
N ILE A 102 6.01 9.98 7.66
CA ILE A 102 7.46 9.82 7.85
C ILE A 102 7.88 8.50 7.18
N ASN A 103 8.38 8.61 5.96
CA ASN A 103 8.93 7.45 5.26
C ASN A 103 10.29 7.07 5.85
N GLU A 104 10.53 5.76 6.03
CA GLU A 104 11.79 5.22 6.58
C GLU A 104 12.15 5.82 7.96
N ILE A 105 11.16 5.87 8.86
CA ILE A 105 11.28 6.46 10.21
C ILE A 105 12.41 5.83 11.04
N ASP A 106 12.82 4.60 10.74
CA ASP A 106 13.94 3.89 11.36
C ASP A 106 15.30 4.57 11.12
N LYS A 107 15.41 5.40 10.09
CA LYS A 107 16.62 6.17 9.79
C LYS A 107 16.77 7.44 10.65
N ILE A 108 15.70 7.85 11.34
CA ILE A 108 15.73 9.01 12.23
C ILE A 108 16.19 8.55 13.61
N THR A 109 17.40 8.94 14.03
CA THR A 109 18.01 8.45 15.26
C THR A 109 18.26 9.54 16.30
N ALA A 110 18.27 10.81 15.89
CA ALA A 110 18.59 11.93 16.76
C ALA A 110 17.34 12.56 17.41
N ASN A 111 17.50 12.99 18.67
CA ASN A 111 16.48 13.72 19.45
C ASN A 111 15.13 12.99 19.60
N LEU A 112 15.14 11.67 19.63
CA LEU A 112 13.94 10.86 19.78
C LEU A 112 13.10 11.22 21.04
N PRO A 113 13.69 11.54 22.23
CA PRO A 113 12.91 11.94 23.38
C PRO A 113 12.03 13.17 23.13
N LEU A 114 12.54 14.18 22.41
CA LEU A 114 11.80 15.36 22.04
C LEU A 114 10.61 15.01 21.11
N PHE A 115 10.82 14.11 20.17
CA PHE A 115 9.78 13.62 19.27
C PHE A 115 8.69 12.82 20.01
N TRP A 116 9.07 11.95 20.95
CA TRP A 116 8.08 11.19 21.73
C TRP A 116 7.17 12.10 22.55
N GLN A 117 7.73 13.09 23.21
CA GLN A 117 6.97 14.06 23.98
C GLN A 117 6.00 14.85 23.07
N TRP A 118 6.48 15.23 21.89
CA TRP A 118 5.65 15.92 20.91
C TRP A 118 4.50 15.05 20.41
N LEU A 119 4.73 13.75 20.13
CA LEU A 119 3.67 12.81 19.76
C LEU A 119 2.60 12.70 20.84
N ASP A 120 3.02 12.55 22.12
CA ASP A 120 2.10 12.44 23.24
C ASP A 120 1.25 13.72 23.38
N THR A 121 1.85 14.90 23.19
CA THR A 121 1.16 16.20 23.30
C THR A 121 0.16 16.43 22.17
N ASN A 122 0.50 15.99 20.95
CA ASN A 122 -0.29 16.29 19.75
C ASN A 122 -1.20 15.13 19.29
N ARG A 123 -1.36 14.08 20.08
CA ARG A 123 -2.09 12.85 19.72
C ARG A 123 -3.48 13.09 19.17
N GLU A 124 -4.21 14.05 19.72
CA GLU A 124 -5.59 14.38 19.29
C GLU A 124 -5.65 15.34 18.11
N CYS A 125 -4.51 15.89 17.70
CA CYS A 125 -4.44 17.00 16.76
C CYS A 125 -3.91 16.61 15.39
N VAL A 126 -3.13 15.54 15.34
CA VAL A 126 -2.43 15.08 14.15
C VAL A 126 -2.33 13.56 14.15
N THR A 127 -2.44 12.96 12.99
CA THR A 127 -2.08 11.55 12.80
C THR A 127 -0.70 11.45 12.15
N VAL A 128 0.25 10.88 12.87
CA VAL A 128 1.57 10.56 12.32
C VAL A 128 1.55 9.14 11.77
N ILE A 129 1.96 8.97 10.52
CA ILE A 129 2.11 7.65 9.88
C ILE A 129 3.58 7.45 9.53
N GLY A 130 4.23 6.54 10.24
CA GLY A 130 5.60 6.12 9.96
C GLY A 130 5.65 4.86 9.10
N THR A 131 6.62 4.77 8.19
CA THR A 131 6.92 3.52 7.48
C THR A 131 8.31 3.03 7.80
N THR A 132 8.48 1.71 7.85
CA THR A 132 9.79 1.08 8.01
C THR A 132 9.84 -0.28 7.31
N ASN A 133 11.05 -0.65 6.91
CA ASN A 133 11.35 -2.01 6.47
C ASN A 133 11.99 -2.84 7.62
N GLN A 134 12.33 -2.21 8.75
CA GLN A 134 13.09 -2.79 9.86
C GLN A 134 12.53 -2.33 11.21
N VAL A 135 11.41 -2.91 11.66
CA VAL A 135 10.77 -2.52 12.92
C VAL A 135 11.69 -2.64 14.14
N LEU A 136 12.60 -3.60 14.14
CA LEU A 136 13.54 -3.79 15.24
C LEU A 136 14.58 -2.67 15.36
N ALA A 137 14.80 -1.90 14.28
CA ALA A 137 15.65 -0.71 14.30
C ALA A 137 14.98 0.48 14.98
N ILE A 138 13.65 0.43 15.15
CA ILE A 138 12.89 1.52 15.78
C ILE A 138 12.94 1.39 17.29
N ASN A 139 13.24 2.50 17.96
CA ASN A 139 13.25 2.56 19.41
C ASN A 139 11.93 2.08 20.03
N LYS A 140 12.01 1.25 21.08
CA LYS A 140 10.86 0.67 21.76
C LYS A 140 9.87 1.73 22.27
N ALA A 141 10.37 2.88 22.72
CA ALA A 141 9.53 3.96 23.23
C ALA A 141 8.72 4.63 22.12
N LEU A 142 9.27 4.75 20.90
CA LEU A 142 8.52 5.21 19.74
C LEU A 142 7.46 4.19 19.30
N ARG A 143 7.84 2.92 19.25
CA ARG A 143 6.89 1.83 18.92
C ARG A 143 5.69 1.74 19.86
N SER A 144 5.89 2.01 21.15
CA SER A 144 4.80 1.96 22.14
C SER A 144 3.78 3.10 22.00
N ARG A 145 4.11 4.15 21.26
CA ARG A 145 3.27 5.32 20.98
C ARG A 145 2.54 5.28 19.65
N MET A 146 2.78 4.22 18.89
CA MET A 146 2.19 4.06 17.57
C MET A 146 1.51 2.70 17.45
N LYS A 147 0.40 2.64 16.73
CA LYS A 147 -0.23 1.37 16.37
C LYS A 147 0.59 0.70 15.28
N CYS A 148 1.28 -0.39 15.63
CA CYS A 148 2.12 -1.12 14.68
C CYS A 148 1.29 -2.09 13.85
N LEU A 149 1.36 -1.98 12.53
CA LEU A 149 0.81 -2.93 11.57
C LEU A 149 1.95 -3.59 10.79
N SER A 150 2.12 -4.88 10.98
CA SER A 150 3.12 -5.68 10.26
C SER A 150 2.49 -6.24 8.98
N LEU A 151 2.91 -5.71 7.84
CA LEU A 151 2.45 -6.10 6.52
C LEU A 151 3.36 -7.19 5.97
N LYS A 152 2.83 -8.42 5.96
CA LYS A 152 3.57 -9.59 5.47
C LYS A 152 3.76 -9.54 3.95
N PRO A 153 4.83 -10.15 3.40
CA PRO A 153 4.93 -10.41 1.98
C PRO A 153 3.68 -11.11 1.45
N VAL A 154 3.18 -10.67 0.31
CA VAL A 154 1.95 -11.21 -0.26
C VAL A 154 2.23 -12.58 -0.89
N THR A 155 1.38 -13.58 -0.57
CA THR A 155 1.40 -14.89 -1.20
C THR A 155 0.48 -14.93 -2.41
N ALA A 156 0.69 -15.88 -3.32
CA ALA A 156 -0.17 -16.11 -4.48
C ALA A 156 -1.63 -16.37 -4.07
N ILE A 157 -1.83 -17.13 -2.99
CA ILE A 157 -3.17 -17.44 -2.46
C ILE A 157 -3.85 -16.17 -1.94
N ASN A 158 -3.12 -15.30 -1.24
CA ASN A 158 -3.69 -14.05 -0.72
C ASN A 158 -3.98 -13.05 -1.86
N MET A 159 -3.20 -13.09 -2.96
CA MET A 159 -3.42 -12.25 -4.13
C MET A 159 -4.56 -12.72 -5.02
N LEU A 160 -4.90 -14.02 -4.99
CA LEU A 160 -5.85 -14.65 -5.92
C LEU A 160 -7.22 -13.96 -5.96
N PRO A 161 -7.90 -13.64 -4.83
CA PRO A 161 -9.19 -12.96 -4.88
C PRO A 161 -9.12 -11.60 -5.57
N ARG A 162 -8.06 -10.83 -5.32
CA ARG A 162 -7.83 -9.53 -5.96
C ARG A 162 -7.55 -9.69 -7.46
N ALA A 163 -6.77 -10.70 -7.83
CA ALA A 163 -6.49 -11.02 -9.22
C ALA A 163 -7.76 -11.39 -10.00
N GLN A 164 -8.63 -12.22 -9.43
CA GLN A 164 -9.92 -12.57 -10.03
C GLN A 164 -10.80 -11.33 -10.27
N GLN A 165 -10.89 -10.42 -9.29
CA GLN A 165 -11.61 -9.14 -9.45
C GLN A 165 -11.06 -8.30 -10.59
N ILE A 166 -9.73 -8.22 -10.73
CA ILE A 166 -9.07 -7.47 -11.78
C ILE A 166 -9.38 -8.08 -13.16
N PHE A 167 -9.24 -9.40 -13.32
CA PHE A 167 -9.55 -10.06 -14.59
C PHE A 167 -11.05 -9.97 -14.94
N ALA A 168 -11.94 -10.08 -13.97
CA ALA A 168 -13.36 -9.84 -14.18
C ALA A 168 -13.65 -8.41 -14.66
N SER A 169 -12.96 -7.40 -14.12
CA SER A 169 -13.09 -6.00 -14.58
C SER A 169 -12.52 -5.75 -15.99
N GLU A 170 -11.60 -6.61 -16.45
CA GLU A 170 -11.09 -6.63 -17.83
C GLU A 170 -11.97 -7.48 -18.77
N SER A 171 -13.10 -8.01 -18.27
CA SER A 171 -14.02 -8.89 -19.02
C SER A 171 -13.38 -10.23 -19.42
N PHE A 172 -12.42 -10.71 -18.65
CA PHE A 172 -11.84 -12.04 -18.83
C PHE A 172 -12.45 -13.03 -17.83
N SER A 173 -12.89 -14.18 -18.33
CA SER A 173 -13.13 -15.37 -17.53
C SER A 173 -11.86 -16.21 -17.58
N ILE A 174 -11.07 -16.19 -16.52
CA ILE A 174 -9.79 -16.90 -16.45
C ILE A 174 -9.94 -18.13 -15.53
N ASP A 175 -9.31 -19.24 -15.91
CA ASP A 175 -9.26 -20.43 -15.05
C ASP A 175 -8.48 -20.15 -13.78
N GLU A 176 -9.03 -20.53 -12.62
CA GLU A 176 -8.43 -20.25 -11.32
C GLU A 176 -7.09 -20.96 -11.12
N ALA A 177 -6.96 -22.20 -11.60
CA ALA A 177 -5.73 -22.97 -11.45
C ALA A 177 -4.62 -22.36 -12.30
N TYR A 178 -4.96 -21.93 -13.52
CA TYR A 178 -4.02 -21.20 -14.39
C TYR A 178 -3.61 -19.87 -13.74
N LEU A 179 -4.56 -19.05 -13.32
CA LEU A 179 -4.27 -17.77 -12.66
C LEU A 179 -3.38 -17.97 -11.43
N LEU A 180 -3.70 -18.95 -10.58
CA LEU A 180 -2.90 -19.26 -9.41
C LEU A 180 -1.46 -19.70 -9.79
N SER A 181 -1.29 -20.46 -10.87
CA SER A 181 0.05 -20.85 -11.35
C SER A 181 0.88 -19.65 -11.77
N GLU A 182 0.25 -18.68 -12.45
CA GLU A 182 0.88 -17.44 -12.87
C GLU A 182 1.28 -16.54 -11.69
N LEU A 183 0.44 -16.48 -10.66
CA LEU A 183 0.75 -15.75 -9.42
C LEU A 183 1.90 -16.44 -8.66
N LYS A 184 1.93 -17.77 -8.58
CA LYS A 184 3.02 -18.54 -7.95
C LYS A 184 4.37 -18.28 -8.60
N ALA A 185 4.41 -18.06 -9.89
CA ALA A 185 5.66 -17.79 -10.62
C ALA A 185 6.41 -16.54 -10.11
N VAL A 186 5.71 -15.59 -9.46
CA VAL A 186 6.29 -14.35 -8.93
C VAL A 186 6.21 -14.25 -7.40
N GLU A 187 5.69 -15.27 -6.72
CA GLU A 187 5.43 -15.29 -5.28
C GLU A 187 6.69 -15.05 -4.44
N ALA A 188 7.85 -15.52 -4.88
CA ALA A 188 9.12 -15.36 -4.17
C ALA A 188 9.48 -13.88 -3.89
N SER A 189 8.93 -12.95 -4.66
CA SER A 189 9.13 -11.51 -4.44
C SER A 189 8.31 -10.97 -3.28
N GLY A 190 7.13 -11.52 -3.01
CA GLY A 190 6.14 -11.00 -2.06
C GLY A 190 5.65 -9.58 -2.36
N ASP A 191 5.96 -9.03 -3.54
CA ASP A 191 5.71 -7.65 -3.96
C ASP A 191 4.46 -7.58 -4.85
N ILE A 192 3.42 -6.87 -4.38
CA ILE A 192 2.16 -6.67 -5.11
C ILE A 192 2.39 -6.12 -6.52
N ARG A 193 3.39 -5.27 -6.72
CA ARG A 193 3.70 -4.70 -8.04
C ARG A 193 4.13 -5.76 -9.03
N LYS A 194 4.85 -6.80 -8.60
CA LYS A 194 5.25 -7.93 -9.43
C LYS A 194 4.06 -8.81 -9.84
N TYR A 195 3.11 -8.99 -8.93
CA TYR A 195 1.85 -9.65 -9.27
C TYR A 195 1.07 -8.87 -10.33
N LEU A 196 0.94 -7.55 -10.17
CA LEU A 196 0.24 -6.71 -11.16
C LEU A 196 0.94 -6.70 -12.52
N GLU A 197 2.28 -6.63 -12.55
CA GLU A 197 3.07 -6.77 -13.78
C GLU A 197 2.82 -8.13 -14.46
N ARG A 198 2.81 -9.24 -13.69
CA ARG A 198 2.55 -10.58 -14.24
C ARG A 198 1.13 -10.68 -14.81
N MET A 199 0.14 -10.19 -14.08
CA MET A 199 -1.26 -10.18 -14.53
C MET A 199 -1.44 -9.35 -15.80
N GLU A 200 -0.75 -8.22 -15.94
CA GLU A 200 -0.76 -7.42 -17.16
C GLU A 200 -0.24 -8.20 -18.35
N LEU A 201 0.87 -8.93 -18.20
CA LEU A 201 1.42 -9.78 -19.25
C LEU A 201 0.45 -10.90 -19.64
N VAL A 202 -0.19 -11.56 -18.68
CA VAL A 202 -1.22 -12.58 -18.93
C VAL A 202 -2.40 -11.98 -19.70
N ALA A 203 -2.88 -10.80 -19.28
CA ALA A 203 -3.98 -10.12 -19.98
C ALA A 203 -3.63 -9.72 -21.41
N ILE A 204 -2.37 -9.33 -21.67
CA ILE A 204 -1.88 -9.05 -23.03
C ILE A 204 -1.85 -10.34 -23.87
N ALA A 205 -1.31 -11.43 -23.33
CA ALA A 205 -1.23 -12.73 -24.03
C ALA A 205 -2.62 -13.28 -24.39
N ILE A 206 -3.62 -13.12 -23.51
CA ILE A 206 -5.00 -13.50 -23.82
C ILE A 206 -5.59 -12.60 -24.92
N ARG A 207 -5.36 -11.29 -24.86
CA ARG A 207 -5.88 -10.33 -25.89
C ARG A 207 -5.24 -10.53 -27.26
N SER A 208 -3.95 -10.90 -27.31
CA SER A 208 -3.26 -11.21 -28.58
C SER A 208 -3.64 -12.58 -29.13
N GLY A 209 -4.34 -13.41 -28.38
CA GLY A 209 -4.70 -14.76 -28.77
C GLY A 209 -3.51 -15.74 -28.71
N GLU A 210 -2.46 -15.41 -28.01
CA GLU A 210 -1.32 -16.32 -27.80
C GLU A 210 -1.66 -17.43 -26.81
N VAL A 211 -2.49 -17.11 -25.83
CA VAL A 211 -2.92 -18.03 -24.76
C VAL A 211 -4.44 -17.91 -24.60
N ASN A 212 -5.11 -19.03 -24.37
CA ASN A 212 -6.51 -19.06 -23.96
C ASN A 212 -6.65 -18.74 -22.47
N ALA A 213 -7.87 -18.49 -22.02
CA ALA A 213 -8.16 -18.18 -20.63
C ALA A 213 -7.89 -19.34 -19.64
N ASP A 214 -7.69 -20.55 -20.12
CA ASP A 214 -7.27 -21.76 -19.41
C ASP A 214 -5.75 -21.99 -19.43
N GLY A 215 -4.99 -21.06 -20.04
CA GLY A 215 -3.52 -21.15 -20.14
C GLY A 215 -3.01 -22.04 -21.26
N VAL A 216 -3.87 -22.55 -22.10
CA VAL A 216 -3.48 -23.35 -23.26
C VAL A 216 -3.03 -22.40 -24.39
N LEU A 217 -1.87 -22.71 -25.00
CA LEU A 217 -1.42 -21.97 -26.18
C LEU A 217 -2.51 -22.06 -27.27
N ALA A 218 -2.93 -20.92 -27.80
CA ALA A 218 -3.89 -20.89 -28.89
C ALA A 218 -3.25 -21.59 -30.10
N THR A 219 -3.84 -22.71 -30.51
CA THR A 219 -3.41 -23.36 -31.75
C THR A 219 -3.66 -22.40 -32.89
N THR A 220 -2.59 -21.86 -33.46
CA THR A 220 -2.67 -21.04 -34.70
C THR A 220 -3.45 -21.86 -35.73
N PRO A 221 -4.54 -21.36 -36.32
CA PRO A 221 -5.20 -22.05 -37.43
C PRO A 221 -4.14 -22.19 -38.52
N GLN A 222 -3.78 -23.43 -38.88
CA GLN A 222 -2.94 -23.66 -40.02
C GLN A 222 -3.55 -22.98 -41.24
N PRO A 223 -2.82 -22.14 -41.99
CA PRO A 223 -3.33 -21.58 -43.19
C PRO A 223 -3.73 -22.74 -44.11
N SER A 224 -5.03 -22.84 -44.42
CA SER A 224 -5.56 -23.81 -45.35
C SER A 224 -4.84 -23.59 -46.68
N LEU A 225 -3.89 -24.47 -47.02
CA LEU A 225 -3.31 -24.54 -48.35
C LEU A 225 -4.48 -24.75 -49.34
N LYS A 226 -4.97 -23.67 -49.94
CA LYS A 226 -5.84 -23.79 -51.12
C LYS A 226 -5.04 -24.50 -52.20
N ARG A 227 -5.38 -25.77 -52.45
CA ARG A 227 -4.88 -26.47 -53.65
C ARG A 227 -5.41 -25.67 -54.83
N VAL A 228 -4.50 -25.00 -55.52
CA VAL A 228 -4.75 -24.48 -56.86
C VAL A 228 -4.83 -25.72 -57.79
N LYS A 229 -6.00 -25.86 -58.43
CA LYS A 229 -6.21 -26.81 -59.53
C LYS A 229 -5.66 -26.19 -60.81
#